data_5a392b99185e614582705fa919ccf1f3
#
_entry.id   5a392b99185e614582705fa919ccf1f3
#
_cell.length_a   1.000
_cell.length_b   1.000
_cell.length_c   1.000
_cell.angle_alpha   90.00
_cell.angle_beta   90.00
_cell.angle_gamma   90.00
#
_symmetry.space_group_name_H-M   'P 1'
#
loop_
_entity.id
_entity.type
_entity.pdbx_description
1 polymer ?
#
loop_
_entity_poly.entity_id
_entity_poly.type
_entity_poly.pdbx_seq_one_letter_code
_entity_poly.pdbx_strand_id
1 'polypeptide(L)'
;MSINLKSKTALVWDNGVFCDLAVHLGKSFGRLLYYVPWTSSMPKSNALLVGHGLEDIERIVEPWSYFDEIDIWIFPDVYESGLQEWLVKQGKRVWGCRGGAELEIDRPISKETCRKLGIDIGPYKVITGLDNLRSYLKKNKDQWVKISGTRGDMETFGAPNYERVEPRLDELEHNMGALKKIMEFTVEEGINDAIESGYDGYTIDGKFPKGALVGVEVKDEAYLGKTV
;
A
#
# COMPACT_ATOMS: atom_id res chain seq x y z
N MET A 1 15.48 24.15 18.46
CA MET A 1 14.51 23.89 19.55
C MET A 1 14.01 22.47 19.39
N SER A 2 14.10 21.66 20.44
CA SER A 2 13.49 20.33 20.45
C SER A 2 11.98 20.47 20.58
N ILE A 3 11.22 19.80 19.72
CA ILE A 3 9.75 19.78 19.79
C ILE A 3 9.37 18.87 20.97
N ASN A 4 8.56 19.39 21.89
CA ASN A 4 8.00 18.57 22.97
C ASN A 4 6.79 17.78 22.42
N LEU A 5 7.00 16.53 22.03
CA LEU A 5 5.93 15.66 21.51
C LEU A 5 4.87 15.34 22.59
N LYS A 6 5.22 15.40 23.88
CA LYS A 6 4.26 15.18 24.98
C LYS A 6 3.18 16.26 25.09
N SER A 7 3.35 17.38 24.42
CA SER A 7 2.31 18.42 24.31
C SER A 7 1.53 18.35 22.99
N LYS A 8 1.70 17.30 22.20
CA LYS A 8 1.16 17.17 20.84
C LYS A 8 0.18 16.02 20.72
N THR A 9 -0.83 16.24 19.90
CA THR A 9 -1.82 15.22 19.48
C THR A 9 -1.47 14.74 18.09
N ALA A 10 -1.30 13.43 17.95
CA ALA A 10 -1.16 12.79 16.64
C ALA A 10 -2.39 11.96 16.32
N LEU A 11 -2.72 11.85 15.03
CA LEU A 11 -3.69 10.88 14.52
C LEU A 11 -2.96 9.90 13.60
N VAL A 12 -3.14 8.61 13.85
CA VAL A 12 -2.79 7.56 12.89
C VAL A 12 -4.06 7.14 12.15
N TRP A 13 -4.09 7.39 10.84
CA TRP A 13 -5.12 6.92 9.93
C TRP A 13 -4.63 5.63 9.27
N ASP A 14 -5.22 4.52 9.63
CA ASP A 14 -4.75 3.17 9.29
C ASP A 14 -5.86 2.35 8.60
N ASN A 15 -5.45 1.28 7.95
CA ASN A 15 -6.33 0.25 7.40
C ASN A 15 -6.41 -1.01 8.29
N GLY A 16 -5.94 -0.90 9.52
CA GLY A 16 -5.94 -1.99 10.50
C GLY A 16 -4.66 -2.86 10.48
N VAL A 17 -3.63 -2.42 9.76
CA VAL A 17 -2.37 -3.17 9.57
C VAL A 17 -1.27 -2.63 10.50
N PHE A 18 -1.28 -1.33 10.78
CA PHE A 18 -0.19 -0.64 11.50
C PHE A 18 -0.56 -0.28 12.95
N CYS A 19 -1.40 -1.10 13.59
CA CYS A 19 -1.83 -0.85 14.97
C CYS A 19 -0.65 -0.83 15.95
N ASP A 20 0.32 -1.73 15.81
CA ASP A 20 1.51 -1.78 16.65
C ASP A 20 2.39 -0.54 16.49
N LEU A 21 2.49 0.00 15.28
CA LEU A 21 3.16 1.28 15.03
C LEU A 21 2.46 2.41 15.78
N ALA A 22 1.12 2.44 15.77
CA ALA A 22 0.36 3.45 16.50
C ALA A 22 0.62 3.36 18.01
N VAL A 23 0.59 2.17 18.60
CA VAL A 23 0.92 1.94 20.02
C VAL A 23 2.34 2.42 20.33
N HIS A 24 3.30 2.10 19.46
CA HIS A 24 4.68 2.56 19.66
C HIS A 24 4.79 4.09 19.63
N LEU A 25 4.13 4.75 18.68
CA LEU A 25 4.10 6.21 18.58
C LEU A 25 3.40 6.86 19.77
N GLY A 26 2.34 6.24 20.31
CA GLY A 26 1.60 6.72 21.46
C GLY A 26 2.47 6.94 22.69
N LYS A 27 3.52 6.13 22.86
CA LYS A 27 4.51 6.32 23.93
C LYS A 27 5.26 7.65 23.84
N SER A 28 5.33 8.26 22.66
CA SER A 28 6.06 9.50 22.41
C SER A 28 5.19 10.74 22.45
N PHE A 29 3.94 10.65 22.00
CA PHE A 29 3.01 11.78 21.96
C PHE A 29 2.29 11.99 23.29
N GLY A 30 1.71 13.16 23.49
CA GLY A 30 0.84 13.44 24.65
C GLY A 30 -0.52 12.76 24.50
N ARG A 31 -1.03 12.70 23.26
CA ARG A 31 -2.26 12.00 22.88
C ARG A 31 -2.08 11.39 21.50
N LEU A 32 -2.45 10.13 21.35
CA LEU A 32 -2.48 9.48 20.05
C LEU A 32 -3.87 8.95 19.75
N LEU A 33 -4.50 9.57 18.76
CA LEU A 33 -5.76 9.12 18.18
C LEU A 33 -5.48 8.06 17.13
N TYR A 34 -6.25 7.00 17.14
CA TYR A 34 -6.14 5.93 16.17
C TYR A 34 -7.48 5.74 15.46
N TYR A 35 -7.46 5.92 14.16
CA TYR A 35 -8.63 5.79 13.30
C TYR A 35 -8.43 4.70 12.26
N VAL A 36 -9.42 3.83 12.17
CA VAL A 36 -9.55 2.83 11.11
C VAL A 36 -10.97 2.94 10.59
N PRO A 37 -11.20 3.14 9.27
CA PRO A 37 -12.55 3.20 8.70
C PRO A 37 -13.32 1.88 8.88
N TRP A 38 -12.60 0.79 9.13
CA TRP A 38 -13.15 -0.52 9.40
C TRP A 38 -13.30 -0.75 10.90
N THR A 39 -14.40 -1.34 11.33
CA THR A 39 -14.62 -1.70 12.72
C THR A 39 -13.74 -2.88 13.13
N SER A 40 -13.31 -3.69 12.16
CA SER A 40 -12.43 -4.85 12.34
C SER A 40 -11.60 -5.06 11.09
N SER A 41 -10.36 -5.55 11.24
CA SER A 41 -9.54 -6.05 10.13
C SER A 41 -10.16 -7.28 9.46
N MET A 42 -11.08 -7.94 10.17
CA MET A 42 -11.92 -9.01 9.64
C MET A 42 -13.35 -8.46 9.45
N PRO A 43 -13.78 -8.05 8.25
CA PRO A 43 -15.05 -7.36 8.02
C PRO A 43 -16.31 -8.13 8.47
N LYS A 44 -16.19 -9.42 8.66
CA LYS A 44 -17.29 -10.29 9.11
C LYS A 44 -17.46 -10.37 10.63
N SER A 45 -16.56 -9.77 11.40
CA SER A 45 -16.62 -9.80 12.86
C SER A 45 -16.75 -8.41 13.45
N ASN A 46 -17.87 -8.12 14.06
CA ASN A 46 -18.08 -6.89 14.84
C ASN A 46 -17.55 -7.01 16.28
N ALA A 47 -17.06 -8.19 16.68
CA ALA A 47 -16.62 -8.45 18.04
C ALA A 47 -15.18 -7.96 18.31
N LEU A 48 -14.38 -7.83 17.25
CA LEU A 48 -12.98 -7.40 17.34
C LEU A 48 -12.82 -6.04 16.67
N LEU A 49 -12.61 -5.03 17.46
CA LEU A 49 -12.28 -3.68 16.98
C LEU A 49 -10.77 -3.51 16.98
N VAL A 50 -10.19 -3.27 15.82
CA VAL A 50 -8.76 -3.02 15.69
C VAL A 50 -8.39 -1.79 16.51
N GLY A 51 -7.38 -1.93 17.38
CA GLY A 51 -6.91 -0.86 18.26
C GLY A 51 -7.78 -0.57 19.48
N HIS A 52 -8.87 -1.33 19.70
CA HIS A 52 -9.73 -1.13 20.86
C HIS A 52 -9.12 -1.76 22.12
N GLY A 53 -9.13 -1.00 23.22
CA GLY A 53 -8.63 -1.46 24.52
C GLY A 53 -7.12 -1.59 24.63
N LEU A 54 -6.37 -1.07 23.66
CA LEU A 54 -4.91 -0.97 23.75
C LEU A 54 -4.51 0.28 24.51
N GLU A 55 -3.48 0.14 25.33
CA GLU A 55 -2.84 1.28 26.01
C GLU A 55 -2.09 2.15 24.98
N ASP A 56 -1.81 3.37 25.35
CA ASP A 56 -1.07 4.36 24.54
C ASP A 56 -1.80 4.90 23.30
N ILE A 57 -2.99 4.37 22.95
CA ILE A 57 -3.80 4.86 21.82
C ILE A 57 -5.25 5.06 22.22
N GLU A 58 -5.88 6.08 21.66
CA GLU A 58 -7.31 6.34 21.77
C GLU A 58 -8.00 6.00 20.45
N ARG A 59 -8.72 4.86 20.40
CA ARG A 59 -9.47 4.46 19.22
C ARG A 59 -10.67 5.37 19.02
N ILE A 60 -10.72 6.08 17.91
CA ILE A 60 -11.82 6.96 17.54
C ILE A 60 -12.58 6.40 16.33
N VAL A 61 -13.84 6.78 16.18
CA VAL A 61 -14.72 6.34 15.10
C VAL A 61 -14.93 7.42 14.05
N GLU A 62 -14.59 8.67 14.38
CA GLU A 62 -14.80 9.82 13.51
C GLU A 62 -13.66 10.83 13.76
N PRO A 63 -12.77 11.07 12.78
CA PRO A 63 -11.59 11.90 12.98
C PRO A 63 -11.87 13.41 12.84
N TRP A 64 -12.97 13.78 12.17
CA TRP A 64 -13.23 15.19 11.81
C TRP A 64 -13.58 16.05 13.01
N SER A 65 -14.18 15.47 14.05
CA SER A 65 -14.46 16.17 15.30
C SER A 65 -13.19 16.63 16.04
N TYR A 66 -12.06 16.03 15.72
CA TYR A 66 -10.75 16.34 16.30
C TYR A 66 -9.85 17.14 15.36
N PHE A 67 -10.41 17.63 14.22
CA PHE A 67 -9.62 18.24 13.15
C PHE A 67 -8.68 19.34 13.65
N ASP A 68 -9.16 20.22 14.52
CA ASP A 68 -8.38 21.35 15.03
C ASP A 68 -7.42 20.95 16.18
N GLU A 69 -7.69 19.85 16.86
CA GLU A 69 -6.85 19.33 17.95
C GLU A 69 -5.63 18.55 17.44
N ILE A 70 -5.71 18.02 16.20
CA ILE A 70 -4.64 17.19 15.63
C ILE A 70 -3.49 18.06 15.13
N ASP A 71 -2.33 17.91 15.74
CA ASP A 71 -1.08 18.57 15.34
C ASP A 71 -0.41 17.88 14.14
N ILE A 72 -0.52 16.55 14.02
CA ILE A 72 0.05 15.76 12.92
C ILE A 72 -0.84 14.58 12.54
N TRP A 73 -1.05 14.41 11.24
CA TRP A 73 -1.77 13.32 10.62
C TRP A 73 -0.77 12.33 10.04
N ILE A 74 -0.87 11.06 10.41
CA ILE A 74 0.07 10.00 10.05
C ILE A 74 -0.68 8.94 9.24
N PHE A 75 -0.23 8.73 8.01
CA PHE A 75 -0.75 7.73 7.07
C PHE A 75 0.36 6.72 6.79
N PRO A 76 0.41 5.59 7.50
CA PRO A 76 1.50 4.62 7.35
C PRO A 76 1.43 3.83 6.04
N ASP A 77 0.27 3.75 5.42
CA ASP A 77 0.06 3.07 4.15
C ASP A 77 -0.02 4.05 2.96
N VAL A 78 -0.02 3.51 1.75
CA VAL A 78 -0.03 4.26 0.48
C VAL A 78 -1.40 4.83 0.09
N TYR A 79 -2.43 4.50 0.84
CA TYR A 79 -3.79 4.96 0.54
C TYR A 79 -4.03 6.41 0.98
N GLU A 80 -5.19 6.95 0.58
CA GLU A 80 -5.67 8.28 0.97
C GLU A 80 -4.79 9.44 0.48
N SER A 81 -4.09 9.30 -0.64
CA SER A 81 -3.20 10.35 -1.18
C SER A 81 -3.92 11.69 -1.39
N GLY A 82 -5.12 11.66 -1.92
CA GLY A 82 -5.94 12.87 -2.13
C GLY A 82 -6.32 13.58 -0.82
N LEU A 83 -6.65 12.80 0.21
CA LEU A 83 -6.92 13.34 1.55
C LEU A 83 -5.65 13.94 2.16
N GLN A 84 -4.52 13.26 2.05
CA GLN A 84 -3.24 13.77 2.54
C GLN A 84 -2.87 15.10 1.90
N GLU A 85 -3.04 15.24 0.58
CA GLU A 85 -2.80 16.50 -0.13
C GLU A 85 -3.77 17.60 0.27
N TRP A 86 -5.04 17.27 0.47
CA TRP A 86 -6.04 18.23 0.95
C TRP A 86 -5.69 18.74 2.35
N LEU A 87 -5.30 17.85 3.28
CA LEU A 87 -4.86 18.23 4.62
C LEU A 87 -3.67 19.19 4.59
N VAL A 88 -2.69 18.93 3.73
CA VAL A 88 -1.54 19.84 3.54
C VAL A 88 -2.00 21.21 3.05
N LYS A 89 -2.95 21.27 2.11
CA LYS A 89 -3.54 22.54 1.64
C LYS A 89 -4.31 23.28 2.74
N GLN A 90 -4.84 22.55 3.73
CA GLN A 90 -5.45 23.13 4.94
C GLN A 90 -4.41 23.56 6.00
N GLY A 91 -3.11 23.46 5.69
CA GLY A 91 -2.04 23.82 6.62
C GLY A 91 -1.76 22.79 7.70
N LYS A 92 -2.33 21.58 7.58
CA LYS A 92 -2.07 20.49 8.51
C LYS A 92 -0.72 19.82 8.22
N ARG A 93 -0.06 19.33 9.25
CA ARG A 93 1.14 18.52 9.11
C ARG A 93 0.74 17.09 8.79
N VAL A 94 1.32 16.55 7.72
CA VAL A 94 1.03 15.20 7.26
C VAL A 94 2.32 14.43 7.08
N TRP A 95 2.40 13.27 7.70
CA TRP A 95 3.38 12.25 7.39
C TRP A 95 2.69 11.13 6.62
N GLY A 96 3.12 10.91 5.37
CA GLY A 96 2.56 9.94 4.45
C GLY A 96 3.13 10.13 3.05
N CYS A 97 2.79 9.23 2.14
CA CYS A 97 3.33 9.21 0.77
C CYS A 97 2.76 10.30 -0.15
N ARG A 98 1.57 10.85 0.16
CA ARG A 98 0.86 11.84 -0.68
C ARG A 98 0.78 11.37 -2.14
N GLY A 99 1.10 12.23 -3.12
CA GLY A 99 1.12 11.86 -4.55
C GLY A 99 2.10 10.72 -4.90
N GLY A 100 3.07 10.42 -4.04
CA GLY A 100 3.95 9.25 -4.21
C GLY A 100 3.24 7.90 -4.17
N ALA A 101 2.01 7.86 -3.65
CA ALA A 101 1.16 6.66 -3.67
C ALA A 101 0.94 6.10 -5.09
N GLU A 102 0.90 6.97 -6.10
CA GLU A 102 0.71 6.56 -7.50
C GLU A 102 1.79 5.57 -7.99
N LEU A 103 3.00 5.65 -7.42
CA LEU A 103 4.07 4.71 -7.76
C LEU A 103 3.76 3.27 -7.33
N GLU A 104 2.88 3.08 -6.37
CA GLU A 104 2.49 1.77 -5.88
C GLU A 104 1.14 1.31 -6.45
N ILE A 105 0.15 2.19 -6.46
CA ILE A 105 -1.23 1.83 -6.81
C ILE A 105 -1.55 1.97 -8.30
N ASP A 106 -0.77 2.75 -9.07
CA ASP A 106 -0.92 2.88 -10.52
C ASP A 106 0.30 2.31 -11.24
N ARG A 107 0.20 1.06 -11.67
CA ARG A 107 1.31 0.35 -12.28
C ARG A 107 1.81 0.98 -13.59
N PRO A 108 0.95 1.44 -14.52
CA PRO A 108 1.38 2.19 -15.70
C PRO A 108 2.15 3.48 -15.36
N ILE A 109 1.64 4.28 -14.41
CA ILE A 109 2.32 5.51 -13.97
C ILE A 109 3.68 5.19 -13.34
N SER A 110 3.74 4.15 -12.50
CA SER A 110 5.00 3.67 -11.91
C SER A 110 6.02 3.32 -12.98
N LYS A 111 5.64 2.50 -13.97
CA LYS A 111 6.52 2.10 -15.07
C LYS A 111 7.02 3.30 -15.88
N GLU A 112 6.13 4.21 -16.24
CA GLU A 112 6.50 5.40 -16.99
C GLU A 112 7.44 6.31 -16.19
N THR A 113 7.23 6.44 -14.89
CA THR A 113 8.10 7.21 -14.00
C THR A 113 9.50 6.59 -13.91
N CYS A 114 9.59 5.28 -13.70
CA CYS A 114 10.86 4.56 -13.70
C CYS A 114 11.62 4.77 -15.02
N ARG A 115 10.93 4.65 -16.15
CA ARG A 115 11.53 4.87 -17.48
C ARG A 115 12.07 6.29 -17.65
N LYS A 116 11.34 7.31 -17.22
CA LYS A 116 11.79 8.71 -17.24
C LYS A 116 13.03 8.95 -16.39
N LEU A 117 13.16 8.18 -15.30
CA LEU A 117 14.31 8.24 -14.41
C LEU A 117 15.50 7.38 -14.86
N GLY A 118 15.37 6.67 -15.99
CA GLY A 118 16.40 5.77 -16.50
C GLY A 118 16.55 4.47 -15.71
N ILE A 119 15.53 4.08 -14.93
CA ILE A 119 15.48 2.81 -14.22
C ILE A 119 14.96 1.74 -15.20
N ASP A 120 15.69 0.65 -15.31
CA ASP A 120 15.28 -0.50 -16.13
C ASP A 120 14.03 -1.16 -15.53
N ILE A 121 13.01 -1.34 -16.36
CA ILE A 121 11.69 -1.86 -15.93
C ILE A 121 11.28 -3.15 -16.63
N GLY A 122 12.10 -3.65 -17.54
CA GLY A 122 11.73 -4.78 -18.38
C GLY A 122 10.53 -4.50 -19.31
N PRO A 123 10.25 -5.44 -20.23
CA PRO A 123 9.10 -5.34 -21.13
C PRO A 123 7.77 -5.49 -20.36
N TYR A 124 6.81 -4.66 -20.68
CA TYR A 124 5.46 -4.76 -20.13
C TYR A 124 4.40 -4.33 -21.15
N LYS A 125 3.17 -4.71 -20.89
CA LYS A 125 2.00 -4.36 -21.70
C LYS A 125 0.80 -4.07 -20.80
N VAL A 126 0.07 -3.01 -21.11
CA VAL A 126 -1.24 -2.72 -20.49
C VAL A 126 -2.34 -3.33 -21.36
N ILE A 127 -3.21 -4.12 -20.76
CA ILE A 127 -4.30 -4.82 -21.41
C ILE A 127 -5.60 -4.44 -20.73
N THR A 128 -6.55 -3.90 -21.49
CA THR A 128 -7.89 -3.56 -20.99
C THR A 128 -8.85 -4.72 -21.26
N GLY A 129 -9.55 -5.14 -20.23
CA GLY A 129 -10.57 -6.19 -20.26
C GLY A 129 -10.03 -7.61 -20.09
N LEU A 130 -10.77 -8.40 -19.29
CA LEU A 130 -10.37 -9.75 -18.92
C LEU A 130 -10.32 -10.72 -20.13
N ASP A 131 -11.21 -10.56 -21.10
CA ASP A 131 -11.22 -11.39 -22.31
C ASP A 131 -9.98 -11.17 -23.16
N ASN A 132 -9.51 -9.92 -23.23
CA ASN A 132 -8.26 -9.58 -23.91
C ASN A 132 -7.04 -10.14 -23.15
N LEU A 133 -7.08 -10.09 -21.82
CA LEU A 133 -6.06 -10.73 -21.00
C LEU A 133 -5.99 -12.23 -21.23
N ARG A 134 -7.14 -12.93 -21.24
CA ARG A 134 -7.22 -14.37 -21.57
C ARG A 134 -6.61 -14.67 -22.92
N SER A 135 -6.99 -13.87 -23.93
CA SER A 135 -6.49 -14.02 -25.30
C SER A 135 -4.98 -13.81 -25.41
N TYR A 136 -4.44 -12.90 -24.61
CA TYR A 136 -3.00 -12.64 -24.54
C TYR A 136 -2.25 -13.79 -23.87
N LEU A 137 -2.72 -14.26 -22.70
CA LEU A 137 -2.06 -15.30 -21.92
C LEU A 137 -2.10 -16.68 -22.62
N LYS A 138 -3.07 -16.95 -23.49
CA LYS A 138 -3.07 -18.15 -24.35
C LYS A 138 -1.88 -18.21 -25.30
N LYS A 139 -1.30 -17.07 -25.64
CA LYS A 139 -0.20 -16.93 -26.61
C LYS A 139 1.15 -16.63 -25.98
N ASN A 140 1.16 -16.19 -24.72
CA ASN A 140 2.36 -15.74 -24.03
C ASN A 140 2.46 -16.46 -22.68
N LYS A 141 3.58 -17.14 -22.47
CA LYS A 141 3.91 -17.86 -21.24
C LYS A 141 4.80 -17.01 -20.32
N ASP A 142 4.96 -17.45 -19.10
CA ASP A 142 5.88 -16.88 -18.10
C ASP A 142 5.65 -15.37 -17.90
N GLN A 143 4.37 -15.01 -17.73
CA GLN A 143 3.96 -13.63 -17.51
C GLN A 143 3.62 -13.40 -16.03
N TRP A 144 3.81 -12.16 -15.58
CA TRP A 144 3.26 -11.65 -14.34
C TRP A 144 2.13 -10.68 -14.65
N VAL A 145 0.99 -10.89 -14.02
CA VAL A 145 -0.20 -10.04 -14.19
C VAL A 145 -0.37 -9.22 -12.92
N LYS A 146 -0.51 -7.92 -13.08
CA LYS A 146 -0.74 -6.96 -11.98
C LYS A 146 -1.97 -6.12 -12.27
N ILE A 147 -2.81 -5.92 -11.25
CA ILE A 147 -4.01 -5.09 -11.33
C ILE A 147 -3.71 -3.78 -10.60
N SER A 148 -4.00 -2.63 -11.22
CA SER A 148 -3.84 -1.33 -10.57
C SER A 148 -4.98 -1.04 -9.59
N GLY A 149 -4.68 -0.22 -8.57
CA GLY A 149 -5.67 0.28 -7.62
C GLY A 149 -5.84 -0.52 -6.35
N THR A 150 -5.29 -1.73 -6.30
CA THR A 150 -5.34 -2.61 -5.14
C THR A 150 -3.95 -3.16 -4.80
N ARG A 151 -3.77 -3.77 -3.64
CA ARG A 151 -2.53 -4.42 -3.18
C ARG A 151 -2.80 -5.80 -2.59
N GLY A 152 -1.85 -6.71 -2.76
CA GLY A 152 -1.86 -8.05 -2.19
C GLY A 152 -1.94 -9.16 -3.23
N ASP A 153 -2.11 -10.38 -2.79
CA ASP A 153 -2.11 -11.59 -3.63
C ASP A 153 -3.24 -11.64 -4.67
N MET A 154 -4.29 -10.84 -4.45
CA MET A 154 -5.41 -10.74 -5.39
C MET A 154 -5.03 -10.00 -6.68
N GLU A 155 -3.98 -9.21 -6.65
CA GLU A 155 -3.65 -8.21 -7.66
C GLU A 155 -2.42 -8.55 -8.48
N THR A 156 -1.56 -9.37 -7.93
CA THR A 156 -0.33 -9.80 -8.60
C THR A 156 -0.26 -11.30 -8.59
N PHE A 157 -0.19 -11.91 -9.76
CA PHE A 157 -0.06 -13.35 -9.88
C PHE A 157 0.79 -13.75 -11.10
N GLY A 158 1.50 -14.84 -10.95
CA GLY A 158 2.25 -15.45 -12.03
C GLY A 158 1.34 -16.23 -12.99
N ALA A 159 1.60 -16.11 -14.28
CA ALA A 159 0.95 -16.84 -15.35
C ALA A 159 1.99 -17.64 -16.14
N PRO A 160 2.52 -18.75 -15.59
CA PRO A 160 3.52 -19.56 -16.28
C PRO A 160 2.99 -20.16 -17.58
N ASN A 161 1.73 -20.52 -17.61
CA ASN A 161 0.97 -20.88 -18.81
C ASN A 161 -0.53 -20.68 -18.57
N TYR A 162 -1.33 -20.71 -19.65
CA TYR A 162 -2.76 -20.44 -19.57
C TYR A 162 -3.51 -21.45 -18.72
N GLU A 163 -3.19 -22.74 -18.84
CA GLU A 163 -3.86 -23.83 -18.14
C GLU A 163 -3.77 -23.69 -16.62
N ARG A 164 -2.61 -23.22 -16.12
CA ARG A 164 -2.41 -23.01 -14.68
C ARG A 164 -3.11 -21.76 -14.15
N VAL A 165 -3.26 -20.75 -14.98
CA VAL A 165 -3.84 -19.47 -14.53
C VAL A 165 -5.34 -19.38 -14.81
N GLU A 166 -5.90 -20.23 -15.66
CA GLU A 166 -7.32 -20.21 -16.03
C GLU A 166 -8.27 -20.21 -14.82
N PRO A 167 -8.09 -21.05 -13.77
CA PRO A 167 -8.97 -21.00 -12.59
C PRO A 167 -8.92 -19.67 -11.86
N ARG A 168 -7.75 -19.01 -11.84
CA ARG A 168 -7.60 -17.68 -11.27
C ARG A 168 -8.31 -16.61 -12.08
N LEU A 169 -8.28 -16.71 -13.38
CA LEU A 169 -9.01 -15.80 -14.28
C LEU A 169 -10.53 -15.98 -14.14
N ASP A 170 -11.01 -17.19 -13.89
CA ASP A 170 -12.42 -17.48 -13.64
C ASP A 170 -12.88 -16.87 -12.30
N GLU A 171 -12.08 -17.00 -11.26
CA GLU A 171 -12.31 -16.34 -9.98
C GLU A 171 -12.37 -14.80 -10.13
N LEU A 172 -11.40 -14.22 -10.83
CA LEU A 172 -11.38 -12.79 -11.13
C LEU A 172 -12.61 -12.35 -11.91
N GLU A 173 -13.04 -13.12 -12.89
CA GLU A 173 -14.26 -12.84 -13.69
C GLU A 173 -15.49 -12.76 -12.79
N HIS A 174 -15.61 -13.69 -11.86
CA HIS A 174 -16.71 -13.70 -10.91
C HIS A 174 -16.68 -12.49 -9.98
N ASN A 175 -15.50 -12.16 -9.44
CA ASN A 175 -15.32 -11.08 -8.47
C ASN A 175 -15.45 -9.69 -9.11
N MET A 176 -14.97 -9.51 -10.33
CA MET A 176 -15.04 -8.23 -11.05
C MET A 176 -16.42 -7.90 -11.59
N GLY A 177 -17.25 -8.90 -11.88
CA GLY A 177 -18.57 -8.69 -12.44
C GLY A 177 -18.55 -7.77 -13.68
N ALA A 178 -19.27 -6.66 -13.62
CA ALA A 178 -19.35 -5.69 -14.73
C ALA A 178 -18.01 -4.99 -15.04
N LEU A 179 -17.12 -4.86 -14.04
CA LEU A 179 -15.82 -4.20 -14.21
C LEU A 179 -14.85 -4.97 -15.09
N LYS A 180 -15.08 -6.27 -15.31
CA LYS A 180 -14.19 -7.13 -16.11
C LYS A 180 -13.88 -6.61 -17.53
N LYS A 181 -14.77 -5.78 -18.09
CA LYS A 181 -14.60 -5.23 -19.45
C LYS A 181 -13.69 -4.01 -19.51
N ILE A 182 -13.58 -3.28 -18.40
CA ILE A 182 -12.85 -2.00 -18.33
C ILE A 182 -11.62 -2.05 -17.46
N MET A 183 -11.44 -3.14 -16.70
CA MET A 183 -10.28 -3.31 -15.84
C MET A 183 -8.99 -3.35 -16.67
N GLU A 184 -7.98 -2.63 -16.19
CA GLU A 184 -6.64 -2.62 -16.79
C GLU A 184 -5.70 -3.57 -16.05
N PHE A 185 -4.96 -4.34 -16.81
CA PHE A 185 -3.98 -5.30 -16.35
C PHE A 185 -2.61 -4.90 -16.89
N THR A 186 -1.65 -4.71 -16.01
CA THR A 186 -0.24 -4.58 -16.40
C THR A 186 0.35 -5.98 -16.44
N VAL A 187 0.78 -6.40 -17.61
CA VAL A 187 1.39 -7.71 -17.83
C VAL A 187 2.87 -7.52 -18.11
N GLU A 188 3.71 -8.21 -17.35
CA GLU A 188 5.17 -8.15 -17.42
C GLU A 188 5.74 -9.51 -17.76
N GLU A 189 6.85 -9.55 -18.49
CA GLU A 189 7.60 -10.80 -18.68
C GLU A 189 8.24 -11.22 -17.36
N GLY A 190 8.20 -12.53 -17.06
CA GLY A 190 8.88 -13.08 -15.89
C GLY A 190 10.39 -12.91 -15.99
N ILE A 191 11.02 -12.45 -14.93
CA ILE A 191 12.47 -12.40 -14.82
C ILE A 191 12.90 -13.73 -14.17
N ASN A 192 13.47 -14.60 -15.00
CA ASN A 192 13.95 -15.89 -14.55
C ASN A 192 15.40 -15.77 -14.03
N ASP A 193 15.77 -16.63 -13.08
CA ASP A 193 17.12 -16.72 -12.53
C ASP A 193 17.63 -15.44 -11.82
N ALA A 194 16.71 -14.59 -11.33
CA ALA A 194 17.06 -13.40 -10.55
C ALA A 194 16.64 -13.56 -9.09
N ILE A 195 17.42 -12.98 -8.19
CA ILE A 195 17.03 -12.82 -6.78
C ILE A 195 16.25 -11.52 -6.67
N GLU A 196 14.99 -11.60 -6.22
CA GLU A 196 14.20 -10.42 -5.91
C GLU A 196 14.63 -9.89 -4.53
N SER A 197 15.02 -8.63 -4.48
CA SER A 197 15.35 -7.96 -3.23
C SER A 197 14.66 -6.58 -3.17
N GLY A 198 14.24 -6.20 -1.97
CA GLY A 198 13.66 -4.90 -1.69
C GLY A 198 14.48 -4.14 -0.66
N TYR A 199 14.35 -2.82 -0.66
CA TYR A 199 14.88 -1.95 0.37
C TYR A 199 13.70 -1.32 1.12
N ASP A 200 13.65 -1.53 2.43
CA ASP A 200 12.68 -0.89 3.30
C ASP A 200 13.29 0.30 4.00
N GLY A 201 12.56 1.38 4.02
CA GLY A 201 13.01 2.61 4.65
C GLY A 201 11.95 3.70 4.57
N TYR A 202 12.26 4.85 5.14
CA TYR A 202 11.39 6.01 5.02
C TYR A 202 12.20 7.25 4.69
N THR A 203 11.56 8.18 4.01
CA THR A 203 12.15 9.48 3.69
C THR A 203 11.34 10.61 4.30
N ILE A 204 12.01 11.71 4.59
CA ILE A 204 11.37 12.99 4.93
C ILE A 204 11.76 13.96 3.83
N ASP A 205 10.76 14.47 3.09
CA ASP A 205 10.97 15.37 1.94
C ASP A 205 12.00 14.83 0.93
N GLY A 206 11.92 13.54 0.63
CA GLY A 206 12.77 12.84 -0.34
C GLY A 206 14.20 12.53 0.16
N LYS A 207 14.47 12.71 1.45
CA LYS A 207 15.79 12.43 2.03
C LYS A 207 15.67 11.37 3.12
N PHE A 208 16.55 10.39 3.12
CA PHE A 208 16.68 9.47 4.25
C PHE A 208 17.20 10.22 5.48
N PRO A 209 16.49 10.16 6.61
CA PRO A 209 16.97 10.75 7.86
C PRO A 209 18.28 10.11 8.30
N LYS A 210 19.14 10.87 8.95
CA LYS A 210 20.35 10.34 9.55
C LYS A 210 19.97 9.29 10.62
N GLY A 211 20.44 8.07 10.44
CA GLY A 211 20.09 6.94 11.32
C GLY A 211 18.80 6.22 10.93
N ALA A 212 18.21 6.51 9.75
CA ALA A 212 17.16 5.71 9.22
C ALA A 212 17.67 4.28 8.95
N LEU A 213 16.90 3.30 9.37
CA LEU A 213 17.19 1.90 9.05
C LEU A 213 16.79 1.66 7.59
N VAL A 214 17.72 1.19 6.78
CA VAL A 214 17.47 0.68 5.45
C VAL A 214 17.68 -0.82 5.52
N GLY A 215 16.59 -1.58 5.46
CA GLY A 215 16.62 -3.03 5.41
C GLY A 215 16.69 -3.53 3.98
N VAL A 216 17.19 -4.74 3.81
CA VAL A 216 17.09 -5.48 2.55
C VAL A 216 16.12 -6.63 2.78
N GLU A 217 15.00 -6.62 2.06
CA GLU A 217 14.05 -7.72 2.05
C GLU A 217 14.43 -8.70 0.93
N VAL A 218 14.57 -9.98 1.27
CA VAL A 218 14.78 -11.07 0.30
C VAL A 218 13.49 -11.88 0.24
N LYS A 219 12.80 -11.85 -0.89
CA LYS A 219 11.45 -12.40 -1.07
C LYS A 219 11.39 -13.89 -1.41
N ASP A 220 12.52 -14.56 -1.58
CA ASP A 220 12.59 -15.97 -2.02
C ASP A 220 12.17 -17.00 -0.97
N GLU A 221 12.03 -16.61 0.27
CA GLU A 221 11.60 -17.51 1.34
C GLU A 221 10.25 -17.10 1.87
N ALA A 222 9.21 -17.40 1.10
CA ALA A 222 7.80 -17.38 1.48
C ALA A 222 7.42 -16.49 2.68
N TYR A 223 6.98 -15.26 2.47
CA TYR A 223 6.29 -14.38 3.43
C TYR A 223 7.07 -13.96 4.70
N LEU A 224 8.23 -14.46 4.91
CA LEU A 224 9.09 -14.01 5.98
C LEU A 224 10.21 -13.18 5.36
N GLY A 225 9.97 -11.89 5.21
CA GLY A 225 11.04 -10.96 4.92
C GLY A 225 12.16 -11.15 5.92
N LYS A 226 13.29 -11.66 5.46
CA LYS A 226 14.49 -11.72 6.27
C LYS A 226 15.19 -10.39 6.14
N THR A 227 14.98 -9.53 7.13
CA THR A 227 15.80 -8.33 7.26
C THR A 227 17.23 -8.78 7.59
N VAL A 228 18.16 -8.48 6.74
CA VAL A 228 19.60 -8.75 6.93
C VAL A 228 20.27 -7.48 7.44
#